data_fe3ee2e8930078c575c520c6bd5d28c1
#
_entry.id   fe3ee2e8930078c575c520c6bd5d28c1
#
_cell.length_a   1.000
_cell.length_b   1.000
_cell.length_c   1.000
_cell.angle_alpha   90.00
_cell.angle_beta   90.00
_cell.angle_gamma   90.00
#
_symmetry.space_group_name_H-M   'P 1'
#
loop_
_entity.id
_entity.type
_entity.pdbx_description
1 polymer ?
#
loop_
_entity_poly.entity_id
_entity_poly.type
_entity_poly.pdbx_seq_one_letter_code
_entity_poly.pdbx_strand_id
1 'polypeptide(L)'
;MLKFSICPIKTLTHLNCLPSPQQSPSSLHFESTPFQVSYLINNFDFSPQSASKLCSTYRLNFKTTQNPDSVINFFTDYGFSISQLRHIIAKEPWLLSCNFSKRVLPKFLFFLSKGASISDVVNLVSENPRILRPSLENHIAPTYELLYTFLRSDQDIIASAIQAPNVLYHPLVSRNITTLIENGVAHTTIAKILRNRNRTLQVRDMVSLVEELKDLGFNPSKISFGAALIAKTSVPKTRWNKKVDTYKKWGWSDQDVNEAFKKQPYCMLRSIDKIDLVMNFWVNQLGWDAMALAKQPTLFSLSLEKRIIPRASVVQFLLMNGLRNKNASLTSPFVPSEKMFLDRFIKRFEKKSSYLLNLYEEKLIAGTKIASHD
;
A
#
# COMPACT_ATOMS: atom_id res chain seq x y z
N MET A 1 11.33 30.02 -20.73
CA MET A 1 10.79 31.14 -19.93
C MET A 1 9.28 31.17 -20.10
N LEU A 2 8.55 30.49 -19.23
CA LEU A 2 7.08 30.55 -19.22
C LEU A 2 6.67 31.54 -18.15
N LYS A 3 6.11 32.66 -18.58
CA LYS A 3 5.53 33.69 -17.72
C LYS A 3 4.21 33.16 -17.16
N PHE A 4 4.18 32.88 -15.87
CA PHE A 4 2.93 32.66 -15.15
C PHE A 4 2.28 34.01 -14.85
N SER A 5 1.13 34.22 -15.46
CA SER A 5 0.29 35.39 -15.24
C SER A 5 -0.34 35.28 -13.85
N ILE A 6 0.01 36.17 -12.96
CA ILE A 6 -0.62 36.32 -11.64
C ILE A 6 -1.94 37.06 -11.87
N CYS A 7 -3.05 36.38 -11.59
CA CYS A 7 -4.36 36.99 -11.65
C CYS A 7 -4.58 37.93 -10.44
N PRO A 8 -5.06 39.15 -10.63
CA PRO A 8 -5.21 40.11 -9.55
C PRO A 8 -6.44 39.84 -8.69
N ILE A 9 -6.25 40.02 -7.39
CA ILE A 9 -7.24 39.96 -6.33
C ILE A 9 -8.37 40.95 -6.59
N LYS A 10 -9.61 40.48 -6.72
CA LYS A 10 -10.80 41.31 -6.67
C LYS A 10 -11.23 41.53 -5.22
N THR A 11 -11.12 42.75 -4.78
CA THR A 11 -11.71 43.32 -3.56
C THR A 11 -13.24 43.30 -3.67
N LEU A 12 -13.92 42.61 -2.74
CA LEU A 12 -15.36 42.76 -2.52
C LEU A 12 -15.58 43.39 -1.15
N THR A 13 -15.89 44.70 -1.21
CA THR A 13 -16.55 45.43 -0.12
C THR A 13 -18.05 45.26 -0.23
N HIS A 14 -18.70 44.76 0.82
CA HIS A 14 -20.01 45.26 1.28
C HIS A 14 -20.36 44.62 2.63
N LEU A 15 -20.26 45.47 3.66
CA LEU A 15 -20.81 45.25 4.99
C LEU A 15 -22.28 45.70 5.00
N ASN A 16 -23.16 44.88 5.46
CA ASN A 16 -24.49 45.32 5.95
C ASN A 16 -24.59 45.09 7.45
N CYS A 17 -24.77 46.20 8.16
CA CYS A 17 -25.05 46.27 9.58
C CYS A 17 -26.45 45.74 9.88
N LEU A 18 -26.59 44.95 10.95
CA LEU A 18 -27.87 44.68 11.63
C LEU A 18 -27.75 44.95 13.14
N PRO A 19 -28.84 45.30 13.81
CA PRO A 19 -28.81 46.05 15.05
C PRO A 19 -28.68 45.19 16.30
N SER A 20 -28.21 45.82 17.38
CA SER A 20 -28.02 45.27 18.72
C SER A 20 -29.32 44.85 19.39
N PRO A 21 -29.38 43.76 20.12
CA PRO A 21 -30.39 43.53 21.17
C PRO A 21 -29.83 43.85 22.55
N GLN A 22 -30.73 44.39 23.35
CA GLN A 22 -30.59 44.87 24.71
C GLN A 22 -30.20 43.79 25.72
N GLN A 23 -29.54 44.25 26.77
CA GLN A 23 -29.11 43.54 27.97
C GLN A 23 -30.26 43.10 28.85
N SER A 24 -30.14 41.93 29.48
CA SER A 24 -30.56 41.67 30.85
C SER A 24 -29.73 40.56 31.51
N PRO A 25 -29.52 40.57 32.84
CA PRO A 25 -28.35 39.98 33.48
C PRO A 25 -28.64 38.62 34.10
N SER A 26 -27.81 37.67 33.85
CA SER A 26 -27.58 36.58 34.80
C SER A 26 -26.10 36.20 34.75
N SER A 27 -25.39 36.50 35.82
CA SER A 27 -23.99 36.19 36.07
C SER A 27 -23.83 34.67 36.22
N LEU A 28 -23.52 34.02 35.12
CA LEU A 28 -22.79 32.77 35.10
C LEU A 28 -21.40 33.12 34.56
N HIS A 29 -20.37 32.84 35.33
CA HIS A 29 -18.99 32.87 34.88
C HIS A 29 -18.87 31.90 33.68
N PHE A 30 -19.16 32.39 32.48
CA PHE A 30 -18.69 31.76 31.24
C PHE A 30 -17.19 32.01 31.19
N GLU A 31 -16.37 30.99 31.54
CA GLU A 31 -15.00 30.95 31.07
C GLU A 31 -15.05 31.15 29.55
N SER A 32 -14.59 32.31 29.09
CA SER A 32 -14.64 32.66 27.68
C SER A 32 -13.83 31.60 26.92
N THR A 33 -14.50 30.82 26.09
CA THR A 33 -13.87 29.81 25.23
C THR A 33 -12.69 30.43 24.51
N PRO A 34 -11.47 29.89 24.64
CA PRO A 34 -10.29 30.48 23.99
C PRO A 34 -10.54 30.71 22.49
N PHE A 35 -10.08 31.86 21.99
CA PHE A 35 -10.30 32.27 20.59
C PHE A 35 -9.99 31.16 19.57
N GLN A 36 -8.90 30.41 19.79
CA GLN A 36 -8.47 29.32 18.93
C GLN A 36 -9.47 28.15 18.92
N VAL A 37 -10.09 27.87 20.07
CA VAL A 37 -11.12 26.82 20.20
C VAL A 37 -12.35 27.21 19.42
N SER A 38 -12.85 28.45 19.61
CA SER A 38 -13.99 28.99 18.86
C SER A 38 -13.73 28.99 17.35
N TYR A 39 -12.51 29.36 16.94
CA TYR A 39 -12.11 29.33 15.54
C TYR A 39 -12.19 27.92 14.92
N LEU A 40 -11.69 26.90 15.62
CA LEU A 40 -11.75 25.51 15.16
C LEU A 40 -13.17 24.97 15.05
N ILE A 41 -14.03 25.34 16.00
CA ILE A 41 -15.45 24.95 15.97
C ILE A 41 -16.14 25.57 14.76
N ASN A 42 -16.00 26.89 14.58
CA ASN A 42 -16.76 27.65 13.57
C ASN A 42 -16.31 27.37 12.13
N ASN A 43 -15.01 27.09 11.90
CA ASN A 43 -14.48 26.93 10.54
C ASN A 43 -14.29 25.46 10.11
N PHE A 44 -14.25 24.52 11.07
CA PHE A 44 -13.94 23.12 10.76
C PHE A 44 -14.92 22.13 11.42
N ASP A 45 -15.99 22.58 12.05
CA ASP A 45 -16.99 21.74 12.73
C ASP A 45 -16.39 20.77 13.76
N PHE A 46 -15.31 21.16 14.45
CA PHE A 46 -14.79 20.36 15.56
C PHE A 46 -15.76 20.43 16.75
N SER A 47 -15.91 19.30 17.48
CA SER A 47 -16.59 19.37 18.78
C SER A 47 -15.76 20.21 19.76
N PRO A 48 -16.41 20.89 20.74
CA PRO A 48 -15.70 21.69 21.75
C PRO A 48 -14.57 20.95 22.45
N GLN A 49 -14.79 19.67 22.78
CA GLN A 49 -13.78 18.81 23.42
C GLN A 49 -12.60 18.54 22.49
N SER A 50 -12.88 18.24 21.20
CA SER A 50 -11.81 18.00 20.20
C SER A 50 -11.01 19.26 19.93
N ALA A 51 -11.66 20.41 19.77
CA ALA A 51 -11.01 21.70 19.55
C ALA A 51 -10.11 22.09 20.75
N SER A 52 -10.63 21.97 21.97
CA SER A 52 -9.86 22.24 23.21
C SER A 52 -8.64 21.32 23.33
N LYS A 53 -8.82 20.02 23.06
CA LYS A 53 -7.71 19.05 23.06
C LYS A 53 -6.66 19.38 22.01
N LEU A 54 -7.05 19.78 20.80
CA LEU A 54 -6.09 20.18 19.76
C LEU A 54 -5.32 21.44 20.20
N CYS A 55 -6.00 22.47 20.69
CA CYS A 55 -5.36 23.70 21.14
C CYS A 55 -4.34 23.44 22.25
N SER A 56 -4.70 22.65 23.25
CA SER A 56 -3.82 22.34 24.39
C SER A 56 -2.64 21.46 24.00
N THR A 57 -2.89 20.39 23.23
CA THR A 57 -1.86 19.43 22.82
C THR A 57 -0.79 20.08 21.95
N TYR A 58 -1.21 20.91 21.00
CA TYR A 58 -0.30 21.55 20.04
C TYR A 58 0.07 22.98 20.39
N ARG A 59 -0.40 23.48 21.54
CA ARG A 59 -0.15 24.84 22.04
C ARG A 59 -0.42 25.89 20.95
N LEU A 60 -1.59 25.77 20.30
CA LEU A 60 -1.98 26.71 19.25
C LEU A 60 -2.09 28.11 19.81
N ASN A 61 -1.37 29.05 19.21
CA ASN A 61 -1.33 30.44 19.64
C ASN A 61 -1.46 31.36 18.42
N PHE A 62 -2.68 31.80 18.13
CA PHE A 62 -2.98 32.89 17.21
C PHE A 62 -4.07 33.77 17.81
N LYS A 63 -3.91 35.08 17.71
CA LYS A 63 -4.80 36.08 18.33
C LYS A 63 -5.78 36.72 17.33
N THR A 64 -5.56 36.48 16.03
CA THR A 64 -6.37 37.00 14.92
C THR A 64 -6.64 35.90 13.91
N THR A 65 -7.65 36.07 13.07
CA THR A 65 -8.00 35.12 12.00
C THR A 65 -7.06 35.25 10.79
N GLN A 66 -6.33 36.33 10.65
CA GLN A 66 -5.56 36.67 9.45
C GLN A 66 -4.64 35.54 8.96
N ASN A 67 -3.86 34.95 9.85
CA ASN A 67 -2.96 33.86 9.46
C ASN A 67 -3.69 32.53 9.21
N PRO A 68 -4.61 32.07 10.11
CA PRO A 68 -5.42 30.90 9.82
C PRO A 68 -6.27 31.00 8.54
N ASP A 69 -6.90 32.15 8.29
CA ASP A 69 -7.70 32.39 7.08
C ASP A 69 -6.83 32.34 5.82
N SER A 70 -5.63 32.91 5.88
CA SER A 70 -4.64 32.84 4.78
C SER A 70 -4.26 31.38 4.46
N VAL A 71 -4.15 30.52 5.48
CA VAL A 71 -3.88 29.10 5.30
C VAL A 71 -5.07 28.38 4.67
N ILE A 72 -6.30 28.65 5.15
CA ILE A 72 -7.52 28.08 4.58
C ILE A 72 -7.65 28.47 3.10
N ASN A 73 -7.54 29.76 2.79
CA ASN A 73 -7.64 30.26 1.43
C ASN A 73 -6.61 29.62 0.52
N PHE A 74 -5.33 29.52 0.97
CA PHE A 74 -4.28 28.84 0.21
C PHE A 74 -4.67 27.41 -0.16
N PHE A 75 -5.11 26.60 0.80
CA PHE A 75 -5.50 25.22 0.49
C PHE A 75 -6.74 25.14 -0.40
N THR A 76 -7.72 26.01 -0.18
CA THR A 76 -8.93 26.08 -1.00
C THR A 76 -8.62 26.45 -2.44
N ASP A 77 -7.73 27.41 -2.65
CA ASP A 77 -7.26 27.83 -3.99
C ASP A 77 -6.54 26.69 -4.74
N TYR A 78 -5.88 25.79 -4.00
CA TYR A 78 -5.32 24.54 -4.56
C TYR A 78 -6.34 23.39 -4.69
N GLY A 79 -7.63 23.64 -4.42
CA GLY A 79 -8.71 22.69 -4.65
C GLY A 79 -8.97 21.69 -3.51
N PHE A 80 -8.48 21.96 -2.30
CA PHE A 80 -8.84 21.14 -1.13
C PHE A 80 -10.25 21.45 -0.67
N SER A 81 -11.04 20.41 -0.42
CA SER A 81 -12.36 20.54 0.20
C SER A 81 -12.24 20.86 1.70
N ILE A 82 -13.30 21.44 2.28
CA ILE A 82 -13.38 21.71 3.72
C ILE A 82 -13.22 20.43 4.55
N SER A 83 -13.73 19.29 4.08
CA SER A 83 -13.55 17.99 4.76
C SER A 83 -12.09 17.53 4.76
N GLN A 84 -11.37 17.73 3.66
CA GLN A 84 -9.93 17.45 3.59
C GLN A 84 -9.15 18.41 4.49
N LEU A 85 -9.48 19.69 4.51
CA LEU A 85 -8.86 20.67 5.41
C LEU A 85 -9.09 20.31 6.87
N ARG A 86 -10.31 19.96 7.26
CA ARG A 86 -10.61 19.46 8.61
C ARG A 86 -9.69 18.28 9.00
N HIS A 87 -9.54 17.31 8.10
CA HIS A 87 -8.66 16.16 8.31
C HIS A 87 -7.19 16.57 8.45
N ILE A 88 -6.72 17.47 7.59
CA ILE A 88 -5.35 17.99 7.62
C ILE A 88 -5.09 18.74 8.92
N ILE A 89 -5.98 19.65 9.32
CA ILE A 89 -5.85 20.44 10.55
C ILE A 89 -5.95 19.55 11.78
N ALA A 90 -6.78 18.51 11.77
CA ALA A 90 -6.85 17.54 12.86
C ALA A 90 -5.51 16.81 13.10
N LYS A 91 -4.75 16.55 12.05
CA LYS A 91 -3.44 15.88 12.11
C LYS A 91 -2.26 16.84 12.28
N GLU A 92 -2.36 18.02 11.70
CA GLU A 92 -1.29 19.03 11.61
C GLU A 92 -1.80 20.43 11.98
N PRO A 93 -2.30 20.65 13.23
CA PRO A 93 -2.89 21.92 13.64
C PRO A 93 -1.92 23.10 13.59
N TRP A 94 -0.59 22.84 13.70
CA TRP A 94 0.46 23.85 13.61
C TRP A 94 0.40 24.67 12.31
N LEU A 95 -0.23 24.14 11.27
CA LEU A 95 -0.42 24.83 9.99
C LEU A 95 -1.14 26.16 10.18
N LEU A 96 -2.11 26.25 11.08
CA LEU A 96 -2.85 27.49 11.36
C LEU A 96 -1.99 28.60 11.99
N SER A 97 -0.83 28.24 12.55
CA SER A 97 0.11 29.18 13.19
C SER A 97 1.41 29.36 12.39
N CYS A 98 1.57 28.67 11.26
CA CYS A 98 2.82 28.71 10.50
C CYS A 98 2.80 29.80 9.42
N ASN A 99 4.01 30.24 9.04
CA ASN A 99 4.18 30.99 7.80
C ASN A 99 4.14 30.01 6.62
N PHE A 100 2.95 29.86 6.01
CA PHE A 100 2.72 28.90 4.93
C PHE A 100 3.56 29.20 3.69
N SER A 101 3.78 30.48 3.37
CA SER A 101 4.60 30.89 2.21
C SER A 101 6.04 30.41 2.31
N LYS A 102 6.58 30.31 3.53
CA LYS A 102 7.95 29.80 3.77
C LYS A 102 8.00 28.29 3.96
N ARG A 103 6.98 27.68 4.54
CA ARG A 103 7.03 26.26 4.98
C ARG A 103 6.23 25.30 4.11
N VAL A 104 5.12 25.75 3.53
CA VAL A 104 4.17 24.89 2.80
C VAL A 104 4.28 25.10 1.30
N LEU A 105 4.15 26.36 0.85
CA LEU A 105 4.18 26.70 -0.58
C LEU A 105 5.41 26.16 -1.33
N PRO A 106 6.65 26.22 -0.81
CA PRO A 106 7.80 25.67 -1.53
C PRO A 106 7.69 24.17 -1.83
N LYS A 107 7.02 23.40 -0.97
CA LYS A 107 6.79 21.97 -1.20
C LYS A 107 5.77 21.71 -2.30
N PHE A 108 4.70 22.51 -2.35
CA PHE A 108 3.72 22.46 -3.44
C PHE A 108 4.39 22.76 -4.78
N LEU A 109 5.13 23.87 -4.84
CA LEU A 109 5.86 24.27 -6.04
C LEU A 109 6.89 23.23 -6.47
N PHE A 110 7.57 22.59 -5.51
CA PHE A 110 8.49 21.50 -5.79
C PHE A 110 7.80 20.33 -6.48
N PHE A 111 6.70 19.81 -5.95
CA PHE A 111 6.00 18.70 -6.58
C PHE A 111 5.42 19.08 -7.95
N LEU A 112 4.85 20.27 -8.09
CA LEU A 112 4.39 20.78 -9.39
C LEU A 112 5.52 20.92 -10.40
N SER A 113 6.71 21.37 -9.99
CA SER A 113 7.89 21.46 -10.86
C SER A 113 8.42 20.10 -11.31
N LYS A 114 8.12 19.05 -10.55
CA LYS A 114 8.42 17.64 -10.88
C LYS A 114 7.29 16.98 -11.70
N GLY A 115 6.32 17.74 -12.19
CA GLY A 115 5.25 17.26 -13.05
C GLY A 115 4.05 16.64 -12.32
N ALA A 116 3.94 16.79 -11.00
CA ALA A 116 2.72 16.46 -10.31
C ALA A 116 1.57 17.37 -10.75
N SER A 117 0.39 16.82 -10.95
CA SER A 117 -0.83 17.64 -11.10
C SER A 117 -1.26 18.24 -9.76
N ILE A 118 -2.11 19.25 -9.80
CA ILE A 118 -2.73 19.80 -8.58
C ILE A 118 -3.47 18.68 -7.83
N SER A 119 -4.17 17.80 -8.54
CA SER A 119 -4.86 16.66 -7.94
C SER A 119 -3.90 15.70 -7.23
N ASP A 120 -2.71 15.46 -7.79
CA ASP A 120 -1.68 14.62 -7.14
C ASP A 120 -1.20 15.25 -5.83
N VAL A 121 -0.98 16.57 -5.82
CA VAL A 121 -0.57 17.31 -4.60
C VAL A 121 -1.68 17.27 -3.55
N VAL A 122 -2.93 17.48 -3.96
CA VAL A 122 -4.11 17.37 -3.07
C VAL A 122 -4.19 15.98 -2.46
N ASN A 123 -4.07 14.91 -3.26
CA ASN A 123 -4.10 13.54 -2.78
C ASN A 123 -2.94 13.24 -1.83
N LEU A 124 -1.72 13.62 -2.20
CA LEU A 124 -0.51 13.42 -1.40
C LEU A 124 -0.63 14.03 0.00
N VAL A 125 -1.11 15.28 0.07
CA VAL A 125 -1.23 16.02 1.33
C VAL A 125 -2.46 15.56 2.13
N SER A 126 -3.59 15.27 1.47
CA SER A 126 -4.80 14.80 2.15
C SER A 126 -4.59 13.42 2.80
N GLU A 127 -3.93 12.49 2.09
CA GLU A 127 -3.65 11.16 2.63
C GLU A 127 -2.64 11.20 3.79
N ASN A 128 -1.60 12.05 3.67
CA ASN A 128 -0.60 12.18 4.71
C ASN A 128 -0.12 13.64 4.90
N PRO A 129 -0.86 14.45 5.69
CA PRO A 129 -0.47 15.84 5.97
C PRO A 129 0.91 16.01 6.60
N ARG A 130 1.45 14.96 7.22
CA ARG A 130 2.79 14.97 7.84
C ARG A 130 3.92 15.26 6.86
N ILE A 131 3.70 15.08 5.56
CA ILE A 131 4.68 15.44 4.52
C ILE A 131 5.02 16.94 4.54
N LEU A 132 4.16 17.76 5.11
CA LEU A 132 4.39 19.20 5.23
C LEU A 132 5.37 19.58 6.38
N ARG A 133 5.68 18.67 7.31
CA ARG A 133 6.58 18.92 8.45
C ARG A 133 8.06 18.96 8.06
N PRO A 134 8.60 17.98 7.30
CA PRO A 134 10.02 17.94 6.98
C PRO A 134 10.47 19.14 6.16
N SER A 135 11.76 19.51 6.28
CA SER A 135 12.38 20.48 5.39
C SER A 135 12.37 19.97 3.95
N LEU A 136 12.07 20.85 3.01
CA LEU A 136 12.18 20.54 1.59
C LEU A 136 13.65 20.27 1.23
N GLU A 137 14.54 21.16 1.62
CA GLU A 137 15.95 21.17 1.23
C GLU A 137 16.75 20.04 1.88
N ASN A 138 16.46 19.75 3.18
CA ASN A 138 17.27 18.80 3.95
C ASN A 138 16.73 17.37 3.92
N HIS A 139 15.46 17.16 3.55
CA HIS A 139 14.85 15.83 3.61
C HIS A 139 14.14 15.43 2.31
N ILE A 140 13.16 16.24 1.87
CA ILE A 140 12.29 15.82 0.73
C ILE A 140 13.08 15.81 -0.57
N ALA A 141 13.75 16.91 -0.92
CA ALA A 141 14.47 17.03 -2.19
C ALA A 141 15.65 16.04 -2.28
N PRO A 142 16.55 15.90 -1.29
CA PRO A 142 17.63 14.92 -1.36
C PRO A 142 17.12 13.48 -1.49
N THR A 143 16.05 13.12 -0.75
CA THR A 143 15.46 11.79 -0.89
C THR A 143 14.81 11.60 -2.26
N TYR A 144 14.13 12.61 -2.77
CA TYR A 144 13.54 12.59 -4.12
C TYR A 144 14.60 12.29 -5.19
N GLU A 145 15.73 13.00 -5.15
CA GLU A 145 16.85 12.79 -6.08
C GLU A 145 17.46 11.38 -5.93
N LEU A 146 17.58 10.87 -4.71
CA LEU A 146 18.00 9.50 -4.48
C LEU A 146 17.02 8.51 -5.13
N LEU A 147 15.70 8.69 -4.96
CA LEU A 147 14.71 7.81 -5.59
C LEU A 147 14.77 7.91 -7.12
N TYR A 148 15.06 9.09 -7.66
CA TYR A 148 15.20 9.30 -9.10
C TYR A 148 16.34 8.47 -9.70
N THR A 149 17.42 8.21 -8.96
CA THR A 149 18.51 7.35 -9.44
C THR A 149 18.04 5.92 -9.77
N PHE A 150 16.99 5.43 -9.10
CA PHE A 150 16.43 4.09 -9.29
C PHE A 150 15.23 4.07 -10.23
N LEU A 151 14.31 5.01 -10.08
CA LEU A 151 13.03 5.00 -10.79
C LEU A 151 13.11 5.64 -12.16
N ARG A 152 14.00 6.63 -12.35
CA ARG A 152 14.21 7.38 -13.59
C ARG A 152 12.91 7.99 -14.15
N SER A 153 11.95 8.28 -13.28
CA SER A 153 10.63 8.79 -13.63
C SER A 153 10.06 9.59 -12.47
N ASP A 154 9.80 10.87 -12.69
CA ASP A 154 9.14 11.74 -11.73
C ASP A 154 7.73 11.20 -11.43
N GLN A 155 7.02 10.71 -12.43
CA GLN A 155 5.68 10.15 -12.29
C GLN A 155 5.67 8.92 -11.36
N ASP A 156 6.66 8.02 -11.49
CA ASP A 156 6.79 6.86 -10.61
C ASP A 156 7.10 7.27 -9.16
N ILE A 157 7.90 8.33 -8.96
CA ILE A 157 8.20 8.85 -7.61
C ILE A 157 6.96 9.46 -6.99
N ILE A 158 6.23 10.30 -7.72
CA ILE A 158 4.99 10.92 -7.26
C ILE A 158 3.96 9.85 -6.91
N ALA A 159 3.75 8.86 -7.78
CA ALA A 159 2.86 7.72 -7.50
C ALA A 159 3.29 6.94 -6.26
N SER A 160 4.59 6.68 -6.09
CA SER A 160 5.14 6.02 -4.90
C SER A 160 4.93 6.86 -3.63
N ALA A 161 5.06 8.17 -3.73
CA ALA A 161 4.84 9.12 -2.64
C ALA A 161 3.34 9.22 -2.26
N ILE A 162 2.43 9.25 -3.21
CA ILE A 162 0.98 9.22 -2.95
C ILE A 162 0.62 7.92 -2.21
N GLN A 163 1.16 6.78 -2.66
CA GLN A 163 0.92 5.49 -2.03
C GLN A 163 1.47 5.40 -0.59
N ALA A 164 2.64 5.97 -0.32
CA ALA A 164 3.28 6.00 0.99
C ALA A 164 4.19 7.23 1.14
N PRO A 165 3.66 8.40 1.49
CA PRO A 165 4.38 9.67 1.56
C PRO A 165 5.64 9.67 2.42
N ASN A 166 5.70 8.80 3.42
CA ASN A 166 6.88 8.64 4.28
C ASN A 166 8.14 8.29 3.49
N VAL A 167 8.03 7.73 2.28
CA VAL A 167 9.18 7.37 1.45
C VAL A 167 10.10 8.57 1.18
N LEU A 168 9.55 9.78 1.12
CA LEU A 168 10.29 11.01 0.81
C LEU A 168 11.01 11.64 2.01
N TYR A 169 10.71 11.22 3.24
CA TYR A 169 11.28 11.88 4.42
C TYR A 169 11.59 10.95 5.59
N HIS A 170 11.29 9.67 5.49
CA HIS A 170 11.59 8.73 6.58
C HIS A 170 13.10 8.46 6.63
N PRO A 171 13.78 8.70 7.76
CA PRO A 171 15.24 8.65 7.83
C PRO A 171 15.83 7.27 7.50
N LEU A 172 15.05 6.21 7.67
CA LEU A 172 15.50 4.86 7.33
C LEU A 172 15.50 4.57 5.83
N VAL A 173 14.79 5.33 5.00
CA VAL A 173 14.68 5.02 3.56
C VAL A 173 16.04 5.15 2.89
N SER A 174 16.70 6.30 3.01
CA SER A 174 18.02 6.51 2.44
C SER A 174 19.05 5.54 3.01
N ARG A 175 19.09 5.38 4.34
CA ARG A 175 19.98 4.44 5.03
C ARG A 175 19.81 3.00 4.50
N ASN A 176 18.58 2.53 4.42
CA ASN A 176 18.30 1.16 4.02
C ASN A 176 18.56 0.93 2.51
N ILE A 177 18.35 1.94 1.67
CA ILE A 177 18.79 1.88 0.26
C ILE A 177 20.31 1.71 0.19
N THR A 178 21.08 2.50 0.94
CA THR A 178 22.55 2.36 1.00
C THR A 178 22.95 0.97 1.47
N THR A 179 22.34 0.46 2.55
CA THR A 179 22.58 -0.92 3.05
C THR A 179 22.32 -1.96 1.96
N LEU A 180 21.23 -1.83 1.19
CA LEU A 180 20.91 -2.77 0.11
C LEU A 180 21.95 -2.72 -1.01
N ILE A 181 22.43 -1.52 -1.39
CA ILE A 181 23.47 -1.34 -2.42
C ILE A 181 24.79 -2.00 -1.96
N GLU A 182 25.25 -1.69 -0.74
CA GLU A 182 26.47 -2.21 -0.15
C GLU A 182 26.46 -3.74 -0.06
N ASN A 183 25.27 -4.33 0.09
CA ASN A 183 25.09 -5.78 0.11
C ASN A 183 24.83 -6.40 -1.28
N GLY A 184 25.04 -5.66 -2.37
CA GLY A 184 24.94 -6.16 -3.74
C GLY A 184 23.54 -6.40 -4.25
N VAL A 185 22.52 -5.75 -3.65
CA VAL A 185 21.15 -5.85 -4.16
C VAL A 185 21.02 -5.06 -5.46
N ALA A 186 20.53 -5.73 -6.50
CA ALA A 186 20.41 -5.13 -7.83
C ALA A 186 19.52 -3.88 -7.84
N HIS A 187 19.92 -2.84 -8.57
CA HIS A 187 19.15 -1.60 -8.74
C HIS A 187 17.71 -1.85 -9.20
N THR A 188 17.49 -2.79 -10.11
CA THR A 188 16.17 -3.20 -10.59
C THR A 188 15.28 -3.75 -9.47
N THR A 189 15.88 -4.44 -8.50
CA THR A 189 15.19 -4.96 -7.32
C THR A 189 14.77 -3.82 -6.38
N ILE A 190 15.68 -2.86 -6.13
CA ILE A 190 15.38 -1.66 -5.32
C ILE A 190 14.27 -0.84 -5.99
N ALA A 191 14.37 -0.60 -7.30
CA ALA A 191 13.33 0.08 -8.07
C ALA A 191 11.96 -0.61 -7.97
N LYS A 192 11.92 -1.94 -8.02
CA LYS A 192 10.69 -2.72 -7.85
C LYS A 192 10.10 -2.60 -6.44
N ILE A 193 10.94 -2.57 -5.41
CA ILE A 193 10.51 -2.33 -4.03
C ILE A 193 9.91 -0.93 -3.90
N LEU A 194 10.57 0.07 -4.44
CA LEU A 194 10.11 1.46 -4.42
C LEU A 194 8.75 1.64 -5.09
N ARG A 195 8.52 1.04 -6.26
CA ARG A 195 7.24 1.14 -6.98
C ARG A 195 6.09 0.44 -6.27
N ASN A 196 6.34 -0.72 -5.66
CA ASN A 196 5.25 -1.60 -5.25
C ASN A 196 5.11 -1.78 -3.74
N ARG A 197 6.20 -1.62 -2.97
CA ARG A 197 6.26 -1.94 -1.54
C ARG A 197 7.31 -1.09 -0.81
N ASN A 198 7.31 0.21 -1.03
CA ASN A 198 8.32 1.13 -0.49
C ASN A 198 8.39 1.14 1.05
N ARG A 199 7.33 0.74 1.76
CA ARG A 199 7.34 0.53 3.21
C ARG A 199 8.38 -0.51 3.67
N THR A 200 8.81 -1.42 2.79
CA THR A 200 9.92 -2.36 3.04
C THR A 200 11.20 -1.61 3.42
N LEU A 201 11.41 -0.41 2.87
CA LEU A 201 12.58 0.43 3.15
C LEU A 201 12.51 1.19 4.48
N GLN A 202 11.45 1.02 5.26
CA GLN A 202 11.27 1.69 6.56
C GLN A 202 11.52 0.77 7.76
N VAL A 203 12.02 -0.44 7.51
CA VAL A 203 12.37 -1.39 8.57
C VAL A 203 13.59 -0.90 9.36
N ARG A 204 13.57 -1.12 10.70
CA ARG A 204 14.62 -0.59 11.59
C ARG A 204 15.96 -1.30 11.41
N ASP A 205 15.93 -2.60 11.27
CA ASP A 205 17.12 -3.45 11.17
C ASP A 205 17.19 -4.14 9.81
N MET A 206 17.60 -3.38 8.82
CA MET A 206 17.78 -3.88 7.46
C MET A 206 19.02 -4.76 7.35
N VAL A 207 20.06 -4.47 8.11
CA VAL A 207 21.32 -5.22 8.07
C VAL A 207 21.07 -6.67 8.48
N SER A 208 20.53 -6.88 9.67
CA SER A 208 20.22 -8.22 10.19
C SER A 208 19.26 -8.99 9.27
N LEU A 209 18.29 -8.29 8.65
CA LEU A 209 17.36 -8.91 7.71
C LEU A 209 18.06 -9.36 6.41
N VAL A 210 19.00 -8.58 5.91
CA VAL A 210 19.81 -8.93 4.73
C VAL A 210 20.68 -10.14 5.04
N GLU A 211 21.31 -10.20 6.20
CA GLU A 211 22.12 -11.33 6.65
C GLU A 211 21.27 -12.59 6.80
N GLU A 212 20.12 -12.51 7.50
CA GLU A 212 19.17 -13.62 7.63
C GLU A 212 18.79 -14.21 6.25
N LEU A 213 18.53 -13.35 5.27
CA LEU A 213 18.17 -13.82 3.93
C LEU A 213 19.36 -14.47 3.18
N LYS A 214 20.57 -13.96 3.39
CA LYS A 214 21.79 -14.59 2.84
C LYS A 214 22.02 -15.98 3.46
N ASP A 215 21.85 -16.11 4.76
CA ASP A 215 21.98 -17.37 5.50
C ASP A 215 20.94 -18.40 5.04
N LEU A 216 19.73 -17.94 4.71
CA LEU A 216 18.70 -18.76 4.07
C LEU A 216 19.05 -19.13 2.61
N GLY A 217 20.16 -18.64 2.05
CA GLY A 217 20.63 -18.97 0.70
C GLY A 217 20.04 -18.09 -0.41
N PHE A 218 19.50 -16.90 -0.10
CA PHE A 218 19.08 -15.96 -1.13
C PHE A 218 20.28 -15.18 -1.68
N ASN A 219 20.36 -15.06 -2.99
CA ASN A 219 21.36 -14.22 -3.65
C ASN A 219 20.85 -12.79 -3.80
N PRO A 220 21.52 -11.77 -3.21
CA PRO A 220 21.10 -10.37 -3.28
C PRO A 220 20.92 -9.82 -4.70
N SER A 221 21.71 -10.29 -5.66
CA SER A 221 21.61 -9.86 -7.06
C SER A 221 20.34 -10.36 -7.78
N LYS A 222 19.60 -11.30 -7.21
CA LYS A 222 18.41 -11.90 -7.83
C LYS A 222 17.12 -11.22 -7.36
N ILE A 223 16.14 -11.16 -8.24
CA ILE A 223 14.81 -10.58 -7.95
C ILE A 223 14.11 -11.29 -6.78
N SER A 224 14.37 -12.59 -6.59
CA SER A 224 13.85 -13.38 -5.46
C SER A 224 14.27 -12.83 -4.10
N PHE A 225 15.44 -12.21 -3.98
CA PHE A 225 15.89 -11.54 -2.76
C PHE A 225 14.95 -10.39 -2.38
N GLY A 226 14.60 -9.54 -3.34
CA GLY A 226 13.63 -8.46 -3.10
C GLY A 226 12.24 -8.98 -2.72
N ALA A 227 11.80 -10.08 -3.32
CA ALA A 227 10.54 -10.74 -2.94
C ALA A 227 10.59 -11.28 -1.50
N ALA A 228 11.74 -11.83 -1.08
CA ALA A 228 11.96 -12.30 0.29
C ALA A 228 12.00 -11.14 1.30
N LEU A 229 12.68 -10.04 0.97
CA LEU A 229 12.64 -8.80 1.77
C LEU A 229 11.21 -8.30 1.98
N ILE A 230 10.43 -8.22 0.90
CA ILE A 230 9.02 -7.81 0.96
C ILE A 230 8.23 -8.75 1.87
N ALA A 231 8.40 -10.06 1.73
CA ALA A 231 7.67 -11.03 2.53
C ALA A 231 8.02 -10.90 4.02
N LYS A 232 9.30 -10.84 4.36
CA LYS A 232 9.78 -10.70 5.76
C LYS A 232 9.32 -9.40 6.41
N THR A 233 9.35 -8.29 5.68
CA THR A 233 8.94 -6.98 6.21
C THR A 233 7.42 -6.80 6.28
N SER A 234 6.65 -7.51 5.46
CA SER A 234 5.19 -7.41 5.41
C SER A 234 4.48 -8.32 6.43
N VAL A 235 5.14 -9.35 6.93
CA VAL A 235 4.54 -10.34 7.84
C VAL A 235 5.21 -10.25 9.21
N PRO A 236 4.48 -9.85 10.27
CA PRO A 236 5.01 -9.86 11.64
C PRO A 236 5.48 -11.27 12.06
N LYS A 237 6.53 -11.35 12.87
CA LYS A 237 7.15 -12.62 13.31
C LYS A 237 6.14 -13.61 13.89
N THR A 238 5.20 -13.13 14.70
CA THR A 238 4.15 -13.97 15.29
C THR A 238 3.23 -14.59 14.23
N ARG A 239 2.86 -13.82 13.19
CA ARG A 239 2.06 -14.33 12.07
C ARG A 239 2.88 -15.21 11.14
N TRP A 240 4.17 -14.93 11.00
CA TRP A 240 5.10 -15.79 10.26
C TRP A 240 5.14 -17.20 10.86
N ASN A 241 5.37 -17.30 12.18
CA ASN A 241 5.40 -18.59 12.88
C ASN A 241 4.07 -19.36 12.72
N LYS A 242 2.92 -18.69 12.89
CA LYS A 242 1.61 -19.32 12.65
C LYS A 242 1.46 -19.89 11.24
N LYS A 243 2.05 -19.25 10.22
CA LYS A 243 2.03 -19.78 8.84
C LYS A 243 2.95 -20.98 8.69
N VAL A 244 4.11 -20.96 9.30
CA VAL A 244 5.01 -22.14 9.36
C VAL A 244 4.29 -23.29 10.02
N ASP A 245 3.65 -23.07 11.18
CA ASP A 245 2.86 -24.11 11.89
C ASP A 245 1.72 -24.65 11.01
N THR A 246 1.06 -23.77 10.24
CA THR A 246 0.01 -24.18 9.30
C THR A 246 0.55 -25.12 8.22
N TYR A 247 1.70 -24.80 7.60
CA TYR A 247 2.32 -25.69 6.63
C TYR A 247 2.74 -27.03 7.27
N LYS A 248 3.30 -26.98 8.49
CA LYS A 248 3.71 -28.19 9.25
C LYS A 248 2.51 -29.07 9.60
N LYS A 249 1.36 -28.53 9.92
CA LYS A 249 0.10 -29.26 10.12
C LYS A 249 -0.27 -30.11 8.89
N TRP A 250 0.12 -29.69 7.70
CA TRP A 250 -0.07 -30.42 6.45
C TRP A 250 1.10 -31.33 6.05
N GLY A 251 2.00 -31.62 7.01
CA GLY A 251 3.09 -32.58 6.84
C GLY A 251 4.40 -32.02 6.29
N TRP A 252 4.52 -30.70 6.13
CA TRP A 252 5.79 -30.11 5.72
C TRP A 252 6.77 -30.02 6.89
N SER A 253 8.06 -30.26 6.64
CA SER A 253 9.13 -29.98 7.60
C SER A 253 9.51 -28.48 7.54
N ASP A 254 10.31 -28.02 8.53
CA ASP A 254 10.88 -26.67 8.47
C ASP A 254 11.74 -26.45 7.22
N GLN A 255 12.44 -27.52 6.79
CA GLN A 255 13.23 -27.46 5.55
C GLN A 255 12.33 -27.30 4.32
N ASP A 256 11.19 -27.97 4.24
CA ASP A 256 10.25 -27.84 3.12
C ASP A 256 9.65 -26.43 3.05
N VAL A 257 9.31 -25.83 4.20
CA VAL A 257 8.84 -24.45 4.27
C VAL A 257 9.92 -23.49 3.78
N ASN A 258 11.16 -23.66 4.21
CA ASN A 258 12.27 -22.82 3.79
C ASN A 258 12.56 -22.96 2.28
N GLU A 259 12.54 -24.18 1.74
CA GLU A 259 12.73 -24.39 0.30
C GLU A 259 11.57 -23.83 -0.53
N ALA A 260 10.33 -23.94 -0.04
CA ALA A 260 9.19 -23.31 -0.67
C ALA A 260 9.29 -21.78 -0.62
N PHE A 261 9.75 -21.22 0.50
CA PHE A 261 10.02 -19.78 0.64
C PHE A 261 11.11 -19.31 -0.32
N LYS A 262 12.21 -20.05 -0.48
CA LYS A 262 13.26 -19.73 -1.46
C LYS A 262 12.73 -19.71 -2.89
N LYS A 263 11.92 -20.69 -3.27
CA LYS A 263 11.33 -20.80 -4.62
C LYS A 263 10.33 -19.69 -4.90
N GLN A 264 9.46 -19.39 -3.92
CA GLN A 264 8.38 -18.42 -4.06
C GLN A 264 8.12 -17.69 -2.74
N PRO A 265 8.86 -16.62 -2.45
CA PRO A 265 8.72 -15.88 -1.19
C PRO A 265 7.29 -15.40 -0.90
N TYR A 266 6.53 -15.11 -1.93
CA TYR A 266 5.14 -14.64 -1.79
C TYR A 266 4.16 -15.70 -1.28
N CYS A 267 4.55 -16.97 -1.15
CA CYS A 267 3.74 -17.98 -0.47
C CYS A 267 3.47 -17.57 0.99
N MET A 268 4.44 -16.92 1.64
CA MET A 268 4.31 -16.40 3.00
C MET A 268 3.43 -15.13 3.12
N LEU A 269 3.04 -14.51 2.02
CA LEU A 269 2.08 -13.40 2.03
C LEU A 269 0.62 -13.86 2.00
N ARG A 270 0.36 -15.12 1.72
CA ARG A 270 -1.02 -15.66 1.71
C ARG A 270 -1.58 -15.69 3.14
N SER A 271 -2.90 -15.53 3.27
CA SER A 271 -3.57 -15.74 4.57
C SER A 271 -3.49 -17.20 4.99
N ILE A 272 -3.61 -17.46 6.28
CA ILE A 272 -3.64 -18.82 6.83
C ILE A 272 -4.84 -19.58 6.22
N ASP A 273 -6.00 -18.95 6.16
CA ASP A 273 -7.21 -19.54 5.58
C ASP A 273 -7.00 -19.94 4.11
N LYS A 274 -6.30 -19.09 3.32
CA LYS A 274 -5.98 -19.43 1.93
C LYS A 274 -5.01 -20.62 1.83
N ILE A 275 -4.05 -20.71 2.74
CA ILE A 275 -3.14 -21.88 2.81
C ILE A 275 -3.95 -23.13 3.12
N ASP A 276 -4.77 -23.09 4.17
CA ASP A 276 -5.60 -24.23 4.58
C ASP A 276 -6.61 -24.64 3.51
N LEU A 277 -7.27 -23.69 2.85
CA LEU A 277 -8.20 -23.98 1.75
C LEU A 277 -7.53 -24.71 0.59
N VAL A 278 -6.35 -24.23 0.15
CA VAL A 278 -5.61 -24.88 -0.96
C VAL A 278 -5.11 -26.26 -0.54
N MET A 279 -4.58 -26.38 0.67
CA MET A 279 -4.10 -27.67 1.21
C MET A 279 -5.24 -28.68 1.39
N ASN A 280 -6.36 -28.25 1.98
CA ASN A 280 -7.53 -29.11 2.17
C ASN A 280 -8.07 -29.64 0.83
N PHE A 281 -8.20 -28.75 -0.15
CA PHE A 281 -8.61 -29.17 -1.49
C PHE A 281 -7.64 -30.19 -2.10
N TRP A 282 -6.33 -29.89 -2.03
CA TRP A 282 -5.28 -30.70 -2.64
C TRP A 282 -5.14 -32.08 -1.98
N VAL A 283 -5.11 -32.10 -0.65
CA VAL A 283 -4.84 -33.34 0.13
C VAL A 283 -6.13 -34.12 0.36
N ASN A 284 -7.17 -33.49 0.92
CA ASN A 284 -8.35 -34.19 1.38
C ASN A 284 -9.37 -34.45 0.27
N GLN A 285 -9.54 -33.52 -0.69
CA GLN A 285 -10.53 -33.68 -1.76
C GLN A 285 -9.96 -34.40 -2.99
N LEU A 286 -8.70 -34.12 -3.35
CA LEU A 286 -8.06 -34.78 -4.51
C LEU A 286 -7.25 -36.04 -4.13
N GLY A 287 -6.91 -36.23 -2.85
CA GLY A 287 -6.03 -37.29 -2.39
C GLY A 287 -4.58 -37.18 -2.89
N TRP A 288 -4.11 -35.95 -3.15
CA TRP A 288 -2.78 -35.70 -3.71
C TRP A 288 -1.77 -35.34 -2.63
N ASP A 289 -0.51 -35.69 -2.89
CA ASP A 289 0.58 -35.46 -1.96
C ASP A 289 0.81 -33.96 -1.71
N ALA A 290 0.79 -33.54 -0.42
CA ALA A 290 1.07 -32.18 0.02
C ALA A 290 2.46 -31.67 -0.42
N MET A 291 3.44 -32.60 -0.53
CA MET A 291 4.81 -32.27 -0.93
C MET A 291 4.91 -31.79 -2.37
N ALA A 292 3.93 -32.12 -3.22
CA ALA A 292 3.83 -31.55 -4.56
C ALA A 292 3.67 -30.02 -4.52
N LEU A 293 2.92 -29.48 -3.54
CA LEU A 293 2.77 -28.03 -3.33
C LEU A 293 4.05 -27.38 -2.78
N ALA A 294 4.82 -28.07 -1.93
CA ALA A 294 6.12 -27.60 -1.46
C ALA A 294 7.12 -27.44 -2.62
N LYS A 295 7.05 -28.34 -3.60
CA LYS A 295 7.86 -28.25 -4.81
C LYS A 295 7.45 -27.11 -5.74
N GLN A 296 6.16 -26.71 -5.72
CA GLN A 296 5.58 -25.68 -6.59
C GLN A 296 4.71 -24.68 -5.77
N PRO A 297 5.29 -23.89 -4.85
CA PRO A 297 4.54 -23.02 -3.95
C PRO A 297 3.85 -21.85 -4.64
N THR A 298 4.11 -21.61 -5.93
CA THR A 298 3.39 -20.64 -6.77
C THR A 298 1.88 -20.89 -6.77
N LEU A 299 1.45 -22.15 -6.57
CA LEU A 299 0.03 -22.51 -6.57
C LEU A 299 -0.78 -21.77 -5.48
N PHE A 300 -0.18 -21.49 -4.33
CA PHE A 300 -0.85 -20.68 -3.29
C PHE A 300 -1.20 -19.25 -3.76
N SER A 301 -0.60 -18.80 -4.85
CA SER A 301 -0.89 -17.47 -5.44
C SER A 301 -2.03 -17.50 -6.45
N LEU A 302 -2.49 -18.68 -6.84
CA LEU A 302 -3.58 -18.85 -7.81
C LEU A 302 -4.94 -18.83 -7.11
N SER A 303 -6.00 -18.44 -7.86
CA SER A 303 -7.37 -18.60 -7.38
C SER A 303 -7.69 -20.09 -7.28
N LEU A 304 -8.22 -20.52 -6.13
CA LEU A 304 -8.68 -21.87 -5.93
C LEU A 304 -9.86 -22.14 -6.87
N GLU A 305 -10.85 -21.27 -6.86
CA GLU A 305 -12.13 -21.39 -7.53
C GLU A 305 -12.00 -21.25 -9.05
N LYS A 306 -11.26 -20.23 -9.50
CA LYS A 306 -11.17 -19.85 -10.92
C LYS A 306 -10.05 -20.56 -11.69
N ARG A 307 -9.11 -21.20 -10.98
CA ARG A 307 -7.96 -21.82 -11.66
C ARG A 307 -7.61 -23.20 -11.13
N ILE A 308 -7.52 -23.41 -9.82
CA ILE A 308 -7.08 -24.71 -9.29
C ILE A 308 -8.17 -25.74 -9.47
N ILE A 309 -9.38 -25.49 -9.00
CA ILE A 309 -10.50 -26.45 -9.09
C ILE A 309 -10.81 -26.85 -10.55
N PRO A 310 -11.01 -25.91 -11.50
CA PRO A 310 -11.32 -26.28 -12.88
C PRO A 310 -10.22 -27.12 -13.54
N ARG A 311 -8.96 -26.80 -13.31
CA ARG A 311 -7.84 -27.57 -13.87
C ARG A 311 -7.68 -28.93 -13.19
N ALA A 312 -7.91 -29.00 -11.89
CA ALA A 312 -7.85 -30.24 -11.13
C ALA A 312 -8.87 -31.26 -11.62
N SER A 313 -10.11 -30.83 -11.93
CA SER A 313 -11.15 -31.74 -12.44
C SER A 313 -10.72 -32.40 -13.76
N VAL A 314 -10.13 -31.64 -14.67
CA VAL A 314 -9.57 -32.17 -15.93
C VAL A 314 -8.41 -33.12 -15.67
N VAL A 315 -7.47 -32.74 -14.83
CA VAL A 315 -6.27 -33.56 -14.50
C VAL A 315 -6.69 -34.87 -13.83
N GLN A 316 -7.64 -34.80 -12.91
CA GLN A 316 -8.17 -35.98 -12.22
C GLN A 316 -8.85 -36.92 -13.22
N PHE A 317 -9.69 -36.43 -14.10
CA PHE A 317 -10.29 -37.22 -15.17
C PHE A 317 -9.23 -37.91 -16.06
N LEU A 318 -8.20 -37.17 -16.49
CA LEU A 318 -7.13 -37.72 -17.32
C LEU A 318 -6.33 -38.82 -16.59
N LEU A 319 -6.10 -38.68 -15.28
CA LEU A 319 -5.43 -39.70 -14.47
C LEU A 319 -6.29 -40.96 -14.28
N MET A 320 -7.58 -40.78 -13.97
CA MET A 320 -8.51 -41.91 -13.74
C MET A 320 -8.76 -42.74 -15.01
N ASN A 321 -8.70 -42.08 -16.18
CA ASN A 321 -8.90 -42.77 -17.48
C ASN A 321 -7.58 -43.21 -18.13
N GLY A 322 -6.45 -43.17 -17.42
CA GLY A 322 -5.13 -43.59 -17.94
C GLY A 322 -4.61 -42.74 -19.08
N LEU A 323 -5.23 -41.58 -19.35
CA LEU A 323 -4.83 -40.63 -20.41
C LEU A 323 -3.62 -39.75 -20.01
N ARG A 324 -3.27 -39.77 -18.73
CA ARG A 324 -2.09 -39.10 -18.18
C ARG A 324 -1.29 -40.10 -17.34
N ASN A 325 0.05 -40.06 -17.51
CA ASN A 325 0.93 -40.89 -16.70
C ASN A 325 0.80 -40.51 -15.22
N LYS A 326 0.60 -41.51 -14.35
CA LYS A 326 0.49 -41.38 -12.90
C LYS A 326 1.72 -40.79 -12.24
N ASN A 327 2.89 -40.98 -12.84
CA ASN A 327 4.18 -40.43 -12.37
C ASN A 327 4.47 -39.00 -12.89
N ALA A 328 3.58 -38.45 -13.75
CA ALA A 328 3.76 -37.08 -14.24
C ALA A 328 3.47 -36.06 -13.12
N SER A 329 4.23 -34.96 -13.13
CA SER A 329 4.07 -33.88 -12.15
C SER A 329 2.61 -33.43 -12.01
N LEU A 330 2.05 -33.56 -10.81
CA LEU A 330 0.68 -33.14 -10.49
C LEU A 330 0.51 -31.62 -10.61
N THR A 331 1.57 -30.84 -10.35
CA THR A 331 1.52 -29.38 -10.31
C THR A 331 1.74 -28.71 -11.66
N SER A 332 2.38 -29.41 -12.62
CA SER A 332 2.71 -28.83 -13.93
C SER A 332 1.51 -28.33 -14.74
N PRO A 333 0.26 -28.89 -14.64
CA PRO A 333 -0.89 -28.37 -15.37
C PRO A 333 -1.40 -27.02 -14.90
N PHE A 334 -1.06 -26.62 -13.67
CA PHE A 334 -1.60 -25.40 -13.05
C PHE A 334 -0.80 -24.14 -13.41
N VAL A 335 0.47 -24.28 -13.82
CA VAL A 335 1.38 -23.18 -14.10
C VAL A 335 1.09 -22.48 -15.43
N PRO A 336 0.85 -23.18 -16.56
CA PRO A 336 0.70 -22.56 -17.89
C PRO A 336 -0.45 -21.56 -17.95
N SER A 337 -0.38 -20.64 -18.95
CA SER A 337 -1.52 -19.77 -19.29
C SER A 337 -2.78 -20.60 -19.61
N GLU A 338 -3.93 -19.97 -19.63
CA GLU A 338 -5.18 -20.67 -19.90
C GLU A 338 -5.18 -21.27 -21.31
N LYS A 339 -4.79 -20.51 -22.31
CA LYS A 339 -4.65 -21.01 -23.69
C LYS A 339 -3.77 -22.25 -23.75
N MET A 340 -2.61 -22.24 -23.12
CA MET A 340 -1.70 -23.39 -23.11
C MET A 340 -2.27 -24.58 -22.35
N PHE A 341 -3.07 -24.35 -21.30
CA PHE A 341 -3.74 -25.42 -20.57
C PHE A 341 -4.80 -26.08 -21.45
N LEU A 342 -5.68 -25.30 -22.07
CA LEU A 342 -6.71 -25.81 -22.99
C LEU A 342 -6.09 -26.62 -24.13
N ASP A 343 -5.03 -26.11 -24.75
CA ASP A 343 -4.37 -26.80 -25.87
C ASP A 343 -3.72 -28.11 -25.43
N ARG A 344 -3.02 -28.15 -24.29
CA ARG A 344 -2.24 -29.31 -23.83
C ARG A 344 -3.06 -30.37 -23.10
N PHE A 345 -4.11 -29.97 -22.40
CA PHE A 345 -4.85 -30.85 -21.48
C PHE A 345 -6.31 -31.09 -21.87
N ILE A 346 -6.84 -30.36 -22.85
CA ILE A 346 -8.20 -30.53 -23.36
C ILE A 346 -8.17 -30.86 -24.85
N LYS A 347 -7.75 -29.92 -25.71
CA LYS A 347 -7.83 -30.08 -27.18
C LYS A 347 -6.96 -31.22 -27.71
N ARG A 348 -5.83 -31.51 -27.05
CA ARG A 348 -4.97 -32.65 -27.41
C ARG A 348 -5.70 -33.99 -27.42
N PHE A 349 -6.76 -34.13 -26.66
CA PHE A 349 -7.55 -35.34 -26.53
C PHE A 349 -8.81 -35.26 -27.40
N GLU A 350 -8.65 -35.23 -28.69
CA GLU A 350 -9.70 -34.95 -29.68
C GLU A 350 -11.04 -35.67 -29.42
N LYS A 351 -11.00 -37.00 -29.15
CA LYS A 351 -12.21 -37.80 -28.86
C LYS A 351 -12.89 -37.45 -27.53
N LYS A 352 -12.21 -36.72 -26.63
CA LYS A 352 -12.71 -36.35 -25.29
C LYS A 352 -12.75 -34.84 -25.10
N SER A 353 -12.35 -34.08 -26.11
CA SER A 353 -12.12 -32.65 -25.95
C SER A 353 -13.37 -31.88 -25.56
N SER A 354 -14.53 -32.18 -26.17
CA SER A 354 -15.81 -31.55 -25.80
C SER A 354 -16.23 -31.87 -24.37
N TYR A 355 -16.08 -33.11 -23.93
CA TYR A 355 -16.38 -33.50 -22.55
C TYR A 355 -15.45 -32.79 -21.55
N LEU A 356 -14.15 -32.78 -21.82
CA LEU A 356 -13.16 -32.11 -20.97
C LEU A 356 -13.37 -30.60 -20.90
N LEU A 357 -13.79 -29.99 -22.00
CA LEU A 357 -14.11 -28.56 -22.04
C LEU A 357 -15.33 -28.25 -21.16
N ASN A 358 -16.41 -29.03 -21.34
CA ASN A 358 -17.61 -28.88 -20.52
C ASN A 358 -17.32 -29.07 -19.03
N LEU A 359 -16.55 -30.10 -18.65
CA LEU A 359 -16.13 -30.34 -17.28
C LEU A 359 -15.32 -29.15 -16.71
N TYR A 360 -14.43 -28.56 -17.52
CA TYR A 360 -13.63 -27.40 -17.13
C TYR A 360 -14.51 -26.17 -16.93
N GLU A 361 -15.40 -25.87 -17.89
CA GLU A 361 -16.28 -24.69 -17.89
C GLU A 361 -17.31 -24.76 -16.76
N GLU A 362 -17.91 -25.93 -16.52
CA GLU A 362 -18.84 -26.14 -15.41
C GLU A 362 -18.22 -25.78 -14.06
N LYS A 363 -16.99 -26.24 -13.79
CA LYS A 363 -16.28 -25.92 -12.57
C LYS A 363 -15.84 -24.45 -12.51
N LEU A 364 -15.51 -23.84 -13.64
CA LEU A 364 -15.16 -22.42 -13.72
C LEU A 364 -16.38 -21.53 -13.40
N ILE A 365 -17.56 -21.87 -13.96
CA ILE A 365 -18.82 -21.13 -13.72
C ILE A 365 -19.24 -21.27 -12.25
N ALA A 366 -19.19 -22.49 -11.68
CA ALA A 366 -19.49 -22.72 -10.28
C ALA A 366 -18.59 -21.87 -9.34
N GLY A 367 -17.29 -21.83 -9.63
CA GLY A 367 -16.33 -21.01 -8.87
C GLY A 367 -16.53 -19.50 -9.02
N THR A 368 -17.10 -19.04 -10.14
CA THR A 368 -17.38 -17.62 -10.35
C THR A 368 -18.58 -17.15 -9.54
N LYS A 369 -19.60 -18.01 -9.38
CA LYS A 369 -20.81 -17.72 -8.57
C LYS A 369 -20.48 -17.58 -7.07
N ILE A 370 -19.57 -18.40 -6.54
CA ILE A 370 -19.15 -18.33 -5.13
C ILE A 370 -18.39 -17.01 -4.88
N ALA A 371 -17.51 -16.62 -5.79
CA ALA A 371 -16.70 -15.38 -5.66
C ALA A 371 -17.48 -14.06 -5.85
N SER A 372 -18.75 -14.09 -6.23
CA SER A 372 -19.60 -12.91 -6.37
C SER A 372 -20.50 -12.68 -5.13
N HIS A 373 -20.45 -13.54 -4.14
CA HIS A 373 -21.21 -13.45 -2.88
C HIS A 373 -20.35 -13.14 -1.65
N ASP A 374 -19.01 -13.07 -1.82
CA ASP A 374 -18.03 -12.59 -0.84
C ASP A 374 -17.51 -11.18 -1.19
#